data_e25a22923ff8d6e82cba7b772df1700e
#
_entry.id   e25a22923ff8d6e82cba7b772df1700e
#
_cell.length_a   1.000
_cell.length_b   1.000
_cell.length_c   1.000
_cell.angle_alpha   90.00
_cell.angle_beta   90.00
_cell.angle_gamma   90.00
#
_symmetry.space_group_name_H-M   'P 1'
#
loop_
_entity.id
_entity.type
_entity.pdbx_description
1 polymer ?
#
loop_
_entity_poly.entity_id
_entity_poly.type
_entity_poly.pdbx_seq_one_letter_code
_entity_poly.pdbx_strand_id
1 'polypeptide(L)'
;MKNFLYFFIFSMLFASCDIVVDLDIPEHERVLVVNSILTTDSMINASISHSVGAFDASSISYVNNATVEVYEDGVLLGEMNEEVSFSYNYMDELDSTYVYNFNQNPVAGKIYSYEIAHPDYEAVRAETTVPAAVKLNVNDVTLLSEQDDEKHYRVRFSFNDAPEDNFYRLRFRYQNEYYDGFNDFESNDASMISSAGVQSDGATFYGDEALFDDEMFNGTEKEISIDFFVYNKPLEYTLELTSVSESYYTYIRSLRAHYDNQDQFIFAGEPVQVFTNIENGLGVLGSMSVDTMLLELP
;
A
#
# COMPACT_ATOMS: atom_id res chain seq x y z
N MET A 1 59.53 9.83 34.01
CA MET A 1 59.55 9.34 32.63
C MET A 1 58.33 8.43 32.29
N LYS A 2 57.96 7.46 33.12
CA LYS A 2 56.81 6.59 32.85
C LYS A 2 55.48 7.33 32.69
N ASN A 3 55.21 8.34 33.54
CA ASN A 3 53.96 9.10 33.47
C ASN A 3 53.86 10.03 32.23
N PHE A 4 54.98 10.46 31.71
CA PHE A 4 55.08 11.28 30.49
C PHE A 4 54.79 10.45 29.24
N LEU A 5 55.15 9.15 29.26
CA LEU A 5 54.88 8.23 28.19
C LEU A 5 53.36 7.91 28.10
N TYR A 6 52.68 7.77 29.25
CA TYR A 6 51.23 7.54 29.27
C TYR A 6 50.44 8.76 28.79
N PHE A 7 50.89 9.95 29.12
CA PHE A 7 50.29 11.20 28.64
C PHE A 7 50.43 11.36 27.12
N PHE A 8 51.57 10.97 26.56
CA PHE A 8 51.80 11.03 25.12
C PHE A 8 50.99 9.97 24.34
N ILE A 9 50.84 8.76 24.91
CA ILE A 9 49.97 7.72 24.31
C ILE A 9 48.49 8.13 24.37
N PHE A 10 48.06 8.73 25.46
CA PHE A 10 46.68 9.22 25.61
C PHE A 10 46.37 10.40 24.68
N SER A 11 47.35 11.26 24.38
CA SER A 11 47.19 12.36 23.42
C SER A 11 47.08 11.91 21.97
N MET A 12 47.62 10.72 21.60
CA MET A 12 47.50 10.16 20.27
C MET A 12 46.09 9.58 19.96
N LEU A 13 45.30 9.28 20.99
CA LEU A 13 43.94 8.75 20.82
C LEU A 13 42.89 9.78 20.37
N PHE A 14 43.24 11.08 20.39
CA PHE A 14 42.36 12.16 19.93
C PHE A 14 42.68 12.69 18.54
N ALA A 15 43.60 12.08 17.82
CA ALA A 15 43.83 12.37 16.40
C ALA A 15 42.81 11.58 15.53
N SER A 16 41.53 11.88 15.68
CA SER A 16 40.51 11.47 14.71
C SER A 16 40.61 12.44 13.53
N CYS A 17 41.09 11.98 12.40
CA CYS A 17 40.96 12.72 11.14
C CYS A 17 39.57 12.39 10.58
N ASP A 18 38.68 13.36 10.59
CA ASP A 18 37.48 13.32 9.76
C ASP A 18 37.90 13.48 8.30
N ILE A 19 37.76 12.43 7.53
CA ILE A 19 37.93 12.49 6.07
C ILE A 19 36.60 12.99 5.53
N VAL A 20 36.53 14.26 5.16
CA VAL A 20 35.41 14.76 4.37
C VAL A 20 35.57 14.18 2.96
N VAL A 21 34.73 13.24 2.60
CA VAL A 21 34.62 12.73 1.22
C VAL A 21 33.70 13.70 0.48
N ASP A 22 34.26 14.50 -0.41
CA ASP A 22 33.47 15.34 -1.32
C ASP A 22 32.94 14.42 -2.44
N LEU A 23 31.65 14.08 -2.33
CA LEU A 23 30.94 13.28 -3.32
C LEU A 23 30.32 14.24 -4.33
N ASP A 24 30.81 14.20 -5.57
CA ASP A 24 30.19 14.88 -6.70
C ASP A 24 28.94 14.05 -7.10
N ILE A 25 27.80 14.40 -6.49
CA ILE A 25 26.52 13.74 -6.74
C ILE A 25 25.85 14.51 -7.87
N PRO A 26 25.53 13.85 -9.01
CA PRO A 26 24.78 14.50 -10.08
C PRO A 26 23.45 15.03 -9.58
N GLU A 27 23.02 16.18 -10.06
CA GLU A 27 21.69 16.71 -9.77
C GLU A 27 20.63 15.69 -10.19
N HIS A 28 19.65 15.48 -9.31
CA HIS A 28 18.51 14.61 -9.58
C HIS A 28 17.59 15.28 -10.62
N GLU A 29 17.39 14.62 -11.76
CA GLU A 29 16.39 15.02 -12.73
C GLU A 29 15.00 14.63 -12.20
N ARG A 30 14.16 15.65 -11.95
CA ARG A 30 12.81 15.45 -11.40
C ARG A 30 11.89 14.86 -12.44
N VAL A 31 11.18 13.81 -12.07
CA VAL A 31 10.14 13.16 -12.88
C VAL A 31 8.80 13.24 -12.17
N LEU A 32 7.71 13.12 -12.93
CA LEU A 32 6.37 13.04 -12.35
C LEU A 32 6.20 11.74 -11.56
N VAL A 33 5.53 11.87 -10.41
CA VAL A 33 5.12 10.76 -9.56
C VAL A 33 3.60 10.73 -9.54
N VAL A 34 3.00 9.65 -10.01
CA VAL A 34 1.55 9.48 -10.14
C VAL A 34 1.08 8.39 -9.18
N ASN A 35 0.15 8.73 -8.30
CA ASN A 35 -0.49 7.78 -7.40
C ASN A 35 -2.00 7.82 -7.62
N SER A 36 -2.54 6.75 -8.13
CA SER A 36 -3.97 6.57 -8.36
C SER A 36 -4.36 5.11 -8.13
N ILE A 37 -5.38 4.91 -7.32
CA ILE A 37 -5.97 3.59 -7.09
C ILE A 37 -7.46 3.69 -7.44
N LEU A 38 -7.82 3.06 -8.54
CA LEU A 38 -9.19 3.02 -9.03
C LEU A 38 -10.02 2.05 -8.18
N THR A 39 -11.17 2.51 -7.69
CA THR A 39 -12.12 1.66 -6.96
C THR A 39 -13.51 1.78 -7.59
N THR A 40 -14.22 0.67 -7.72
CA THR A 40 -15.53 0.64 -8.41
C THR A 40 -16.62 1.42 -7.68
N ASP A 41 -16.41 1.80 -6.43
CA ASP A 41 -17.36 2.51 -5.55
C ASP A 41 -17.07 4.02 -5.43
N SER A 42 -15.98 4.52 -6.01
CA SER A 42 -15.64 5.93 -5.95
C SER A 42 -15.24 6.50 -7.32
N MET A 43 -15.28 7.83 -7.45
CA MET A 43 -14.84 8.51 -8.67
C MET A 43 -13.34 8.31 -8.89
N ILE A 44 -12.94 8.30 -10.16
CA ILE A 44 -11.55 8.25 -10.59
C ILE A 44 -10.82 9.49 -10.07
N ASN A 45 -9.68 9.27 -9.40
CA ASN A 45 -8.83 10.37 -8.93
C ASN A 45 -7.34 10.01 -9.08
N ALA A 46 -6.51 11.03 -9.12
CA ALA A 46 -5.05 10.89 -9.15
C ALA A 46 -4.40 12.01 -8.33
N SER A 47 -3.35 11.65 -7.61
CA SER A 47 -2.44 12.58 -6.96
C SER A 47 -1.14 12.63 -7.77
N ILE A 48 -0.72 13.83 -8.17
CA ILE A 48 0.48 14.04 -8.98
C ILE A 48 1.46 14.90 -8.18
N SER A 49 2.69 14.40 -8.03
CA SER A 49 3.80 15.11 -7.41
C SER A 49 5.05 14.96 -8.27
N HIS A 50 6.18 15.49 -7.82
CA HIS A 50 7.47 15.23 -8.45
C HIS A 50 8.41 14.47 -7.52
N SER A 51 9.36 13.73 -8.11
CA SER A 51 10.40 13.06 -7.37
C SER A 51 11.39 14.05 -6.76
N VAL A 52 11.98 13.69 -5.62
CA VAL A 52 13.05 14.44 -4.94
C VAL A 52 14.31 13.59 -4.88
N GLY A 53 15.47 14.23 -5.02
CA GLY A 53 16.75 13.55 -4.90
C GLY A 53 17.00 13.10 -3.45
N ALA A 54 17.74 12.01 -3.27
CA ALA A 54 18.03 11.45 -1.95
C ALA A 54 18.75 12.42 -0.99
N PHE A 55 19.42 13.45 -1.54
CA PHE A 55 20.13 14.49 -0.78
C PHE A 55 19.49 15.87 -0.91
N ASP A 56 18.31 15.93 -1.55
CA ASP A 56 17.54 17.17 -1.67
C ASP A 56 16.78 17.41 -0.36
N ALA A 57 17.02 18.54 0.28
CA ALA A 57 16.32 18.94 1.49
C ALA A 57 14.92 19.51 1.23
N SER A 58 14.50 19.59 -0.04
CA SER A 58 13.17 20.06 -0.40
C SER A 58 12.10 19.04 -0.01
N SER A 59 10.95 19.53 0.45
CA SER A 59 9.78 18.71 0.67
C SER A 59 9.17 18.23 -0.67
N ILE A 60 8.50 17.10 -0.65
CA ILE A 60 7.63 16.67 -1.76
C ILE A 60 6.60 17.77 -1.99
N SER A 61 6.45 18.21 -3.25
CA SER A 61 5.40 19.15 -3.62
C SER A 61 4.51 18.55 -4.70
N TYR A 62 3.22 18.81 -4.57
CA TYR A 62 2.23 18.42 -5.57
C TYR A 62 2.33 19.29 -6.81
N VAL A 63 2.09 18.67 -7.97
CA VAL A 63 2.15 19.35 -9.27
C VAL A 63 0.75 19.83 -9.65
N ASN A 64 0.63 21.11 -9.90
CA ASN A 64 -0.56 21.75 -10.47
C ASN A 64 -0.42 21.95 -11.97
N ASN A 65 -1.51 22.31 -12.66
CA ASN A 65 -1.56 22.60 -14.10
C ASN A 65 -1.08 21.42 -15.00
N ALA A 66 -1.15 20.18 -14.52
CA ALA A 66 -1.00 19.03 -15.40
C ALA A 66 -2.30 18.78 -16.19
N THR A 67 -2.16 18.43 -17.45
CA THR A 67 -3.27 17.89 -18.25
C THR A 67 -3.28 16.37 -18.03
N VAL A 68 -4.39 15.85 -17.53
CA VAL A 68 -4.56 14.40 -17.22
C VAL A 68 -5.73 13.87 -18.03
N GLU A 69 -5.44 13.16 -19.10
CA GLU A 69 -6.45 12.50 -19.93
C GLU A 69 -6.71 11.09 -19.46
N VAL A 70 -8.00 10.72 -19.36
CA VAL A 70 -8.47 9.40 -18.93
C VAL A 70 -9.04 8.65 -20.12
N TYR A 71 -8.63 7.41 -20.28
CA TYR A 71 -9.12 6.51 -21.32
C TYR A 71 -9.73 5.27 -20.67
N GLU A 72 -10.79 4.73 -21.30
CA GLU A 72 -11.38 3.42 -21.00
C GLU A 72 -11.33 2.56 -22.27
N ASP A 73 -10.73 1.37 -22.19
CA ASP A 73 -10.52 0.47 -23.33
C ASP A 73 -9.91 1.17 -24.56
N GLY A 74 -9.00 2.13 -24.33
CA GLY A 74 -8.35 2.93 -25.38
C GLY A 74 -9.20 4.08 -25.95
N VAL A 75 -10.40 4.31 -25.40
CA VAL A 75 -11.28 5.41 -25.82
C VAL A 75 -11.17 6.56 -24.82
N LEU A 76 -10.83 7.77 -25.31
CA LEU A 76 -10.78 8.96 -24.46
C LEU A 76 -12.13 9.24 -23.82
N LEU A 77 -12.19 9.25 -22.50
CA LEU A 77 -13.35 9.68 -21.73
C LEU A 77 -13.37 11.19 -21.52
N GLY A 78 -12.22 11.79 -21.27
CA GLY A 78 -12.07 13.22 -21.04
C GLY A 78 -10.82 13.55 -20.21
N GLU A 79 -10.76 14.82 -19.77
CA GLU A 79 -9.69 15.36 -18.93
C GLU A 79 -10.16 15.45 -17.48
N MET A 80 -9.27 15.15 -16.53
CA MET A 80 -9.53 15.32 -15.11
C MET A 80 -9.56 16.79 -14.71
N ASN A 81 -10.37 17.11 -13.72
CA ASN A 81 -10.39 18.43 -13.13
C ASN A 81 -9.42 18.51 -11.96
N GLU A 82 -8.58 19.53 -11.96
CA GLU A 82 -7.72 19.84 -10.82
C GLU A 82 -8.56 20.46 -9.69
N GLU A 83 -8.40 19.93 -8.49
CA GLU A 83 -9.01 20.45 -7.28
C GLU A 83 -7.95 20.64 -6.19
N VAL A 84 -8.09 21.72 -5.42
CA VAL A 84 -7.20 21.99 -4.28
C VAL A 84 -7.89 21.52 -3.01
N SER A 85 -7.26 20.59 -2.30
CA SER A 85 -7.66 20.18 -0.96
C SER A 85 -6.75 20.82 0.07
N PHE A 86 -7.34 21.32 1.13
CA PHE A 86 -6.61 21.92 2.25
C PHE A 86 -6.73 21.00 3.47
N SER A 87 -5.62 20.72 4.10
CA SER A 87 -5.55 19.97 5.36
C SER A 87 -4.61 20.67 6.33
N TYR A 88 -4.82 20.46 7.64
CA TYR A 88 -3.84 20.87 8.64
C TYR A 88 -2.91 19.70 8.93
N ASN A 89 -1.60 19.96 8.88
CA ASN A 89 -0.61 18.97 9.29
C ASN A 89 -0.59 18.84 10.85
N TYR A 90 0.23 17.93 11.37
CA TYR A 90 0.37 17.69 12.82
C TYR A 90 0.96 18.89 13.61
N MET A 91 1.45 19.93 12.91
CA MET A 91 1.92 21.20 13.51
C MET A 91 0.88 22.32 13.41
N ASP A 92 -0.38 22.03 13.07
CA ASP A 92 -1.45 23.01 12.80
C ASP A 92 -1.13 23.98 11.64
N GLU A 93 -0.22 23.62 10.73
CA GLU A 93 0.07 24.38 9.52
C GLU A 93 -0.86 23.94 8.40
N LEU A 94 -1.40 24.92 7.65
CA LEU A 94 -2.23 24.66 6.49
C LEU A 94 -1.37 24.09 5.36
N ASP A 95 -1.69 22.88 4.95
CA ASP A 95 -1.10 22.22 3.79
C ASP A 95 -2.10 22.15 2.63
N SER A 96 -1.62 22.27 1.41
CA SER A 96 -2.45 22.21 0.20
C SER A 96 -1.99 21.06 -0.69
N THR A 97 -2.95 20.22 -1.05
CA THR A 97 -2.75 19.07 -1.95
C THR A 97 -3.55 19.32 -3.23
N TYR A 98 -2.92 19.13 -4.38
CA TYR A 98 -3.62 19.12 -5.66
C TYR A 98 -4.03 17.69 -5.99
N VAL A 99 -5.33 17.49 -6.25
CA VAL A 99 -5.91 16.21 -6.64
C VAL A 99 -6.64 16.39 -7.97
N TYR A 100 -6.45 15.47 -8.87
CA TYR A 100 -7.11 15.44 -10.17
C TYR A 100 -8.27 14.47 -10.10
N ASN A 101 -9.49 14.93 -10.40
CA ASN A 101 -10.73 14.16 -10.28
C ASN A 101 -11.45 14.04 -11.62
N PHE A 102 -11.97 12.85 -11.91
CA PHE A 102 -12.85 12.58 -13.03
C PHE A 102 -14.18 12.02 -12.51
N ASN A 103 -15.28 12.68 -12.81
CA ASN A 103 -16.60 12.38 -12.24
C ASN A 103 -17.26 11.13 -12.88
N GLN A 104 -16.58 10.03 -12.80
CA GLN A 104 -17.06 8.71 -13.20
C GLN A 104 -16.42 7.64 -12.32
N ASN A 105 -17.19 6.62 -11.94
CA ASN A 105 -16.65 5.44 -11.26
C ASN A 105 -16.07 4.46 -12.29
N PRO A 106 -14.94 3.82 -11.99
CA PRO A 106 -14.41 2.75 -12.82
C PRO A 106 -15.35 1.56 -12.90
N VAL A 107 -15.32 0.85 -14.02
CA VAL A 107 -16.14 -0.34 -14.27
C VAL A 107 -15.24 -1.58 -14.22
N ALA A 108 -15.64 -2.59 -13.44
CA ALA A 108 -14.93 -3.86 -13.38
C ALA A 108 -14.82 -4.53 -14.77
N GLY A 109 -13.67 -5.15 -15.04
CA GLY A 109 -13.33 -5.80 -16.30
C GLY A 109 -12.85 -4.83 -17.39
N LYS A 110 -12.78 -3.51 -17.12
CA LYS A 110 -12.32 -2.50 -18.07
C LYS A 110 -10.85 -2.15 -17.84
N ILE A 111 -10.19 -1.72 -18.91
CA ILE A 111 -8.84 -1.20 -18.90
C ILE A 111 -8.92 0.32 -18.85
N TYR A 112 -8.24 0.92 -17.86
CA TYR A 112 -8.09 2.37 -17.75
C TYR A 112 -6.65 2.75 -17.96
N SER A 113 -6.43 3.81 -18.77
CA SER A 113 -5.11 4.39 -18.94
C SER A 113 -5.15 5.91 -18.78
N TYR A 114 -4.02 6.46 -18.33
CA TYR A 114 -3.79 7.89 -18.22
C TYR A 114 -2.69 8.33 -19.16
N GLU A 115 -2.88 9.48 -19.80
CA GLU A 115 -1.83 10.26 -20.42
C GLU A 115 -1.72 11.59 -19.68
N ILE A 116 -0.53 11.87 -19.15
CA ILE A 116 -0.31 13.04 -18.29
C ILE A 116 0.80 13.89 -18.90
N ALA A 117 0.50 15.13 -19.16
CA ALA A 117 1.43 16.12 -19.71
C ALA A 117 1.55 17.32 -18.78
N HIS A 118 2.77 17.83 -18.65
CA HIS A 118 3.06 19.08 -17.94
C HIS A 118 4.20 19.83 -18.65
N PRO A 119 4.20 21.20 -18.68
CA PRO A 119 5.22 21.96 -19.41
C PRO A 119 6.67 21.72 -18.95
N ASP A 120 6.89 21.41 -17.69
CA ASP A 120 8.21 21.30 -17.05
C ASP A 120 8.69 19.85 -16.87
N TYR A 121 7.89 18.85 -17.28
CA TYR A 121 8.22 17.43 -17.10
C TYR A 121 7.98 16.64 -18.38
N GLU A 122 8.69 15.53 -18.53
CA GLU A 122 8.39 14.56 -19.58
C GLU A 122 6.98 13.98 -19.36
N ALA A 123 6.25 13.80 -20.46
CA ALA A 123 4.92 13.21 -20.41
C ALA A 123 4.98 11.75 -19.94
N VAL A 124 4.05 11.37 -19.09
CA VAL A 124 3.96 10.03 -18.50
C VAL A 124 2.68 9.33 -18.91
N ARG A 125 2.73 7.99 -18.95
CA ARG A 125 1.59 7.14 -19.26
C ARG A 125 1.52 5.99 -18.25
N ALA A 126 0.30 5.56 -17.94
CA ALA A 126 0.05 4.40 -17.10
C ALA A 126 -1.22 3.66 -17.53
N GLU A 127 -1.28 2.38 -17.24
CA GLU A 127 -2.44 1.53 -17.54
C GLU A 127 -2.69 0.54 -16.39
N THR A 128 -3.97 0.25 -16.13
CA THR A 128 -4.41 -0.79 -15.20
C THR A 128 -5.72 -1.41 -15.66
N THR A 129 -5.93 -2.70 -15.35
CA THR A 129 -7.21 -3.37 -15.52
C THR A 129 -7.94 -3.43 -14.20
N VAL A 130 -9.20 -2.99 -14.16
CA VAL A 130 -10.03 -3.06 -12.94
C VAL A 130 -10.51 -4.51 -12.78
N PRO A 131 -10.09 -5.25 -11.74
CA PRO A 131 -10.50 -6.63 -11.55
C PRO A 131 -11.99 -6.72 -11.22
N ALA A 132 -12.61 -7.85 -11.52
CA ALA A 132 -13.95 -8.16 -11.04
C ALA A 132 -13.91 -8.47 -9.54
N ALA A 133 -14.90 -7.97 -8.78
CA ALA A 133 -15.06 -8.39 -7.40
C ALA A 133 -15.45 -9.88 -7.33
N VAL A 134 -14.83 -10.63 -6.45
CA VAL A 134 -15.26 -11.99 -6.11
C VAL A 134 -16.32 -11.91 -5.02
N LYS A 135 -17.30 -12.80 -5.08
CA LYS A 135 -18.35 -12.83 -4.07
C LYS A 135 -17.90 -13.61 -2.85
N LEU A 136 -17.89 -12.92 -1.72
CA LEU A 136 -17.60 -13.48 -0.42
C LEU A 136 -18.80 -14.24 0.15
N ASN A 137 -18.59 -15.45 0.67
CA ASN A 137 -19.59 -16.24 1.36
C ASN A 137 -19.05 -16.62 2.75
N VAL A 138 -19.67 -16.10 3.82
CA VAL A 138 -19.35 -16.53 5.19
C VAL A 138 -20.06 -17.86 5.46
N ASN A 139 -19.28 -18.90 5.74
CA ASN A 139 -19.77 -20.26 5.96
C ASN A 139 -20.09 -20.51 7.42
N ASP A 140 -19.28 -19.95 8.35
CA ASP A 140 -19.41 -20.18 9.78
C ASP A 140 -18.71 -19.08 10.59
N VAL A 141 -19.31 -18.71 11.74
CA VAL A 141 -18.73 -17.85 12.77
C VAL A 141 -18.81 -18.57 14.11
N THR A 142 -17.69 -18.95 14.66
CA THR A 142 -17.60 -19.76 15.90
C THR A 142 -16.92 -18.97 16.99
N LEU A 143 -17.55 -18.87 18.19
CA LEU A 143 -16.89 -18.43 19.42
C LEU A 143 -15.97 -19.54 19.92
N LEU A 144 -14.67 -19.30 19.98
CA LEU A 144 -13.66 -20.26 20.43
C LEU A 144 -13.45 -20.18 21.95
N SER A 145 -13.39 -18.95 22.47
CA SER A 145 -13.24 -18.69 23.90
C SER A 145 -13.75 -17.31 24.27
N GLU A 146 -14.13 -17.16 25.54
CA GLU A 146 -14.51 -15.89 26.14
C GLU A 146 -13.82 -15.79 27.51
N GLN A 147 -13.10 -14.69 27.72
CA GLN A 147 -12.43 -14.43 28.99
C GLN A 147 -12.53 -12.94 29.31
N ASP A 148 -13.16 -12.59 30.44
CA ASP A 148 -13.39 -11.22 30.86
C ASP A 148 -14.12 -10.39 29.77
N ASP A 149 -13.47 -9.36 29.23
CA ASP A 149 -14.04 -8.48 28.20
C ASP A 149 -13.55 -8.84 26.78
N GLU A 150 -12.83 -9.94 26.62
CA GLU A 150 -12.24 -10.39 25.36
C GLU A 150 -12.92 -11.67 24.87
N LYS A 151 -13.30 -11.70 23.62
CA LYS A 151 -13.84 -12.88 22.94
C LYS A 151 -12.96 -13.23 21.75
N HIS A 152 -12.68 -14.51 21.61
CA HIS A 152 -11.92 -15.07 20.50
C HIS A 152 -12.85 -15.80 19.55
N TYR A 153 -12.87 -15.38 18.29
CA TYR A 153 -13.73 -15.93 17.25
C TYR A 153 -12.92 -16.54 16.13
N ARG A 154 -13.53 -17.53 15.47
CA ARG A 154 -13.12 -18.05 14.15
C ARG A 154 -14.20 -17.77 13.13
N VAL A 155 -13.81 -17.22 11.98
CA VAL A 155 -14.65 -17.10 10.79
C VAL A 155 -14.11 -18.01 9.69
N ARG A 156 -14.99 -18.79 9.08
CA ARG A 156 -14.73 -19.51 7.84
C ARG A 156 -15.54 -18.90 6.72
N PHE A 157 -14.91 -18.65 5.61
CA PHE A 157 -15.53 -18.09 4.42
C PHE A 157 -14.94 -18.69 3.17
N SER A 158 -15.69 -18.59 2.07
CA SER A 158 -15.23 -19.05 0.76
C SER A 158 -15.57 -18.04 -0.33
N PHE A 159 -14.87 -18.16 -1.44
CA PHE A 159 -15.13 -17.45 -2.68
C PHE A 159 -14.71 -18.32 -3.87
N ASN A 160 -15.28 -18.03 -5.05
CA ASN A 160 -14.88 -18.69 -6.29
C ASN A 160 -13.85 -17.82 -6.99
N ASP A 161 -12.70 -18.37 -7.23
CA ASP A 161 -11.62 -17.76 -7.98
C ASP A 161 -11.81 -17.99 -9.48
N ALA A 162 -11.39 -17.01 -10.30
CA ALA A 162 -11.43 -17.10 -11.75
C ALA A 162 -10.14 -17.78 -12.29
N PRO A 163 -10.13 -18.33 -13.50
CA PRO A 163 -9.00 -19.11 -14.00
C PRO A 163 -7.80 -18.28 -14.50
N GLU A 164 -7.89 -16.97 -14.53
CA GLU A 164 -6.76 -16.04 -14.75
C GLU A 164 -5.97 -15.79 -13.46
N ASP A 165 -4.76 -15.24 -13.57
CA ASP A 165 -3.97 -14.86 -12.39
C ASP A 165 -4.67 -13.75 -11.62
N ASN A 166 -5.01 -14.00 -10.36
CA ASN A 166 -5.75 -13.11 -9.49
C ASN A 166 -4.98 -12.77 -8.22
N PHE A 167 -5.20 -11.56 -7.75
CA PHE A 167 -4.55 -11.02 -6.55
C PHE A 167 -5.61 -10.50 -5.59
N TYR A 168 -5.43 -10.78 -4.31
CA TYR A 168 -6.42 -10.52 -3.29
C TYR A 168 -5.84 -9.78 -2.10
N ARG A 169 -6.68 -8.94 -1.49
CA ARG A 169 -6.43 -8.31 -0.20
C ARG A 169 -7.57 -8.65 0.74
N LEU A 170 -7.27 -9.20 1.89
CA LEU A 170 -8.22 -9.46 2.97
C LEU A 170 -7.96 -8.50 4.11
N ARG A 171 -9.02 -7.85 4.60
CA ARG A 171 -9.00 -7.02 5.81
C ARG A 171 -10.21 -7.33 6.68
N PHE A 172 -10.06 -7.06 7.96
CA PHE A 172 -11.12 -7.22 8.93
C PHE A 172 -11.38 -5.87 9.60
N ARG A 173 -12.48 -5.19 9.21
CA ARG A 173 -12.82 -3.85 9.65
C ARG A 173 -13.73 -3.90 10.86
N TYR A 174 -13.53 -2.97 11.80
CA TYR A 174 -14.47 -2.67 12.87
C TYR A 174 -14.89 -1.20 12.82
N GLN A 175 -16.17 -0.93 13.10
CA GLN A 175 -16.67 0.44 13.12
C GLN A 175 -17.83 0.65 14.11
N ASN A 176 -17.94 1.88 14.61
CA ASN A 176 -19.12 2.44 15.22
C ASN A 176 -19.09 3.97 15.06
N GLU A 177 -19.97 4.70 15.79
CA GLU A 177 -20.01 6.17 15.73
C GLU A 177 -18.68 6.86 16.09
N TYR A 178 -17.82 6.22 16.92
CA TYR A 178 -16.57 6.80 17.45
C TYR A 178 -15.30 6.15 16.94
N TYR A 179 -15.40 4.94 16.43
CA TYR A 179 -14.24 4.13 16.03
C TYR A 179 -14.43 3.59 14.61
N ASP A 180 -13.39 3.69 13.82
CA ASP A 180 -13.28 3.09 12.50
C ASP A 180 -11.82 2.62 12.29
N GLY A 181 -11.61 1.36 11.97
CA GLY A 181 -10.27 0.79 11.83
C GLY A 181 -10.28 -0.66 11.39
N PHE A 182 -9.08 -1.23 11.35
CA PHE A 182 -8.88 -2.64 11.01
C PHE A 182 -8.39 -3.40 12.23
N ASN A 183 -8.84 -4.62 12.37
CA ASN A 183 -8.50 -5.53 13.46
C ASN A 183 -7.50 -6.56 12.97
N ASP A 184 -6.51 -6.85 13.78
CA ASP A 184 -5.59 -7.95 13.52
C ASP A 184 -6.33 -9.28 13.50
N PHE A 185 -5.88 -10.18 12.63
CA PHE A 185 -6.35 -11.55 12.55
C PHE A 185 -5.19 -12.52 12.31
N GLU A 186 -5.41 -13.79 12.65
CA GLU A 186 -4.48 -14.88 12.40
C GLU A 186 -5.06 -15.82 11.34
N SER A 187 -4.19 -16.40 10.52
CA SER A 187 -4.56 -17.46 9.57
C SER A 187 -3.42 -18.45 9.34
N ASN A 188 -3.75 -19.71 9.24
CA ASN A 188 -2.82 -20.77 8.83
C ASN A 188 -2.94 -21.09 7.33
N ASP A 189 -3.60 -20.22 6.56
CA ASP A 189 -3.74 -20.42 5.12
C ASP A 189 -2.41 -20.23 4.39
N ALA A 190 -2.03 -21.25 3.62
CA ALA A 190 -0.73 -21.29 2.94
C ALA A 190 -0.53 -20.13 1.95
N SER A 191 -1.59 -19.67 1.27
CA SER A 191 -1.50 -18.54 0.33
C SER A 191 -1.17 -17.23 1.03
N MET A 192 -1.72 -16.98 2.22
CA MET A 192 -1.42 -15.81 3.02
C MET A 192 -0.01 -15.86 3.60
N ILE A 193 0.41 -17.03 4.12
CA ILE A 193 1.74 -17.22 4.71
C ILE A 193 2.83 -17.04 3.65
N SER A 194 2.67 -17.61 2.46
CA SER A 194 3.67 -17.52 1.39
C SER A 194 3.85 -16.09 0.88
N SER A 195 2.79 -15.30 0.89
CA SER A 195 2.78 -13.92 0.39
C SER A 195 3.12 -12.87 1.44
N ALA A 196 3.07 -13.23 2.74
CA ALA A 196 3.25 -12.30 3.85
C ALA A 196 4.70 -11.86 4.09
N GLY A 197 5.70 -12.61 3.60
CA GLY A 197 7.11 -12.30 3.87
C GLY A 197 7.41 -12.32 5.37
N VAL A 198 7.88 -11.19 5.93
CA VAL A 198 8.23 -11.06 7.36
C VAL A 198 7.03 -10.95 8.31
N GLN A 199 5.80 -10.79 7.80
CA GLN A 199 4.58 -10.77 8.63
C GLN A 199 4.11 -12.16 9.05
N SER A 200 4.93 -13.19 8.82
CA SER A 200 4.63 -14.58 9.16
C SER A 200 5.80 -15.19 9.92
N ASP A 201 5.50 -16.00 10.91
CA ASP A 201 6.51 -16.84 11.60
C ASP A 201 6.85 -18.11 10.81
N GLY A 202 6.32 -18.22 9.57
CA GLY A 202 6.46 -19.38 8.70
C GLY A 202 5.39 -20.46 8.91
N ALA A 203 4.50 -20.30 9.92
CA ALA A 203 3.42 -21.24 10.22
C ALA A 203 2.06 -20.55 10.34
N THR A 204 2.04 -19.25 10.68
CA THR A 204 0.81 -18.48 10.89
C THR A 204 1.00 -17.07 10.34
N PHE A 205 0.05 -16.59 9.57
CA PHE A 205 -0.07 -15.16 9.23
C PHE A 205 -0.66 -14.44 10.45
N TYR A 206 -0.14 -13.23 10.75
CA TYR A 206 -0.69 -12.31 11.74
C TYR A 206 -0.61 -10.87 11.21
N GLY A 207 -1.71 -10.13 11.26
CA GLY A 207 -1.78 -8.73 10.86
C GLY A 207 -3.21 -8.27 10.57
N ASP A 208 -3.36 -7.01 10.25
CA ASP A 208 -4.64 -6.36 9.93
C ASP A 208 -4.98 -6.39 8.42
N GLU A 209 -4.00 -6.75 7.58
CA GLU A 209 -4.14 -6.87 6.14
C GLU A 209 -3.30 -8.02 5.58
N ALA A 210 -3.96 -9.01 4.97
CA ALA A 210 -3.29 -10.03 4.17
C ALA A 210 -3.39 -9.70 2.67
N LEU A 211 -2.26 -9.72 1.98
CA LEU A 211 -2.16 -9.55 0.53
C LEU A 211 -1.59 -10.85 -0.06
N PHE A 212 -2.32 -11.53 -0.96
CA PHE A 212 -1.96 -12.84 -1.50
C PHE A 212 -2.42 -13.01 -2.95
N ASP A 213 -1.83 -13.99 -3.64
CA ASP A 213 -2.18 -14.41 -4.99
C ASP A 213 -2.89 -15.78 -4.98
N ASP A 214 -3.37 -16.19 -6.14
CA ASP A 214 -4.10 -17.43 -6.36
C ASP A 214 -3.22 -18.60 -6.82
N GLU A 215 -1.90 -18.49 -6.84
CA GLU A 215 -0.99 -19.53 -7.35
C GLU A 215 -1.32 -20.93 -6.80
N MET A 216 -1.81 -21.00 -5.56
CA MET A 216 -2.13 -22.27 -4.88
C MET A 216 -3.56 -22.78 -5.12
N PHE A 217 -4.46 -21.96 -5.73
CA PHE A 217 -5.89 -22.32 -5.86
C PHE A 217 -6.54 -21.82 -7.15
N ASN A 218 -5.76 -21.33 -8.11
CA ASN A 218 -6.22 -20.73 -9.37
C ASN A 218 -7.37 -21.52 -10.03
N GLY A 219 -8.47 -20.81 -10.32
CA GLY A 219 -9.67 -21.33 -10.98
C GLY A 219 -10.53 -22.25 -10.12
N THR A 220 -10.39 -22.23 -8.80
CA THR A 220 -11.15 -23.09 -7.89
C THR A 220 -11.88 -22.32 -6.79
N GLU A 221 -12.80 -22.99 -6.09
CA GLU A 221 -13.33 -22.44 -4.84
C GLU A 221 -12.25 -22.46 -3.77
N LYS A 222 -11.99 -21.30 -3.17
CA LYS A 222 -11.06 -21.12 -2.05
C LYS A 222 -11.84 -20.98 -0.75
N GLU A 223 -11.52 -21.81 0.24
CA GLU A 223 -11.96 -21.64 1.63
C GLU A 223 -10.82 -21.12 2.48
N ILE A 224 -11.11 -20.13 3.32
CA ILE A 224 -10.16 -19.50 4.25
C ILE A 224 -10.78 -19.50 5.65
N SER A 225 -9.90 -19.68 6.65
CA SER A 225 -10.23 -19.53 8.07
C SER A 225 -9.34 -18.47 8.70
N ILE A 226 -9.96 -17.51 9.40
CA ILE A 226 -9.26 -16.52 10.20
C ILE A 226 -9.72 -16.56 11.65
N ASP A 227 -8.80 -16.33 12.56
CA ASP A 227 -9.04 -16.19 13.99
C ASP A 227 -8.77 -14.74 14.42
N PHE A 228 -9.62 -14.17 15.25
CA PHE A 228 -9.46 -12.79 15.71
C PHE A 228 -10.06 -12.58 17.10
N PHE A 229 -9.54 -11.55 17.78
CA PHE A 229 -10.03 -11.12 19.08
C PHE A 229 -10.88 -9.88 18.96
N VAL A 230 -11.96 -9.84 19.72
CA VAL A 230 -12.82 -8.64 19.87
C VAL A 230 -12.97 -8.32 21.33
N TYR A 231 -13.01 -7.02 21.63
CA TYR A 231 -13.32 -6.53 22.95
C TYR A 231 -14.81 -6.26 23.08
N ASN A 232 -15.34 -6.35 24.30
CA ASN A 232 -16.77 -6.17 24.59
C ASN A 232 -17.23 -4.70 24.40
N LYS A 233 -17.20 -4.25 23.13
CA LYS A 233 -17.66 -2.93 22.68
C LYS A 233 -18.72 -3.11 21.61
N PRO A 234 -19.71 -2.21 21.52
CA PRO A 234 -20.73 -2.25 20.46
C PRO A 234 -20.10 -1.80 19.13
N LEU A 235 -19.39 -2.70 18.47
CA LEU A 235 -18.74 -2.50 17.17
C LEU A 235 -19.41 -3.40 16.13
N GLU A 236 -19.55 -2.88 14.91
CA GLU A 236 -19.88 -3.68 13.74
C GLU A 236 -18.59 -4.20 13.13
N TYR A 237 -18.55 -5.47 12.78
CA TYR A 237 -17.41 -6.13 12.20
C TYR A 237 -17.72 -6.53 10.76
N THR A 238 -16.85 -6.15 9.83
CA THR A 238 -17.01 -6.41 8.41
C THR A 238 -15.77 -7.10 7.86
N LEU A 239 -15.97 -8.23 7.20
CA LEU A 239 -14.94 -8.88 6.42
C LEU A 239 -14.90 -8.25 5.03
N GLU A 240 -13.74 -7.78 4.60
CA GLU A 240 -13.52 -7.15 3.30
C GLU A 240 -12.56 -8.02 2.47
N LEU A 241 -13.06 -8.60 1.37
CA LEU A 241 -12.23 -9.27 0.38
C LEU A 241 -12.18 -8.41 -0.89
N THR A 242 -11.00 -7.99 -1.25
CA THR A 242 -10.76 -7.08 -2.37
C THR A 242 -9.97 -7.82 -3.44
N SER A 243 -10.51 -7.89 -4.65
CA SER A 243 -9.72 -8.23 -5.85
C SER A 243 -8.89 -7.00 -6.23
N VAL A 244 -7.59 -7.15 -6.40
CA VAL A 244 -6.68 -6.06 -6.73
C VAL A 244 -5.95 -6.32 -8.05
N SER A 245 -5.56 -5.26 -8.76
CA SER A 245 -4.76 -5.40 -9.98
C SER A 245 -3.34 -5.89 -9.66
N GLU A 246 -2.69 -6.53 -10.62
CA GLU A 246 -1.29 -6.94 -10.53
C GLU A 246 -0.38 -5.75 -10.20
N SER A 247 -0.64 -4.58 -10.81
CA SER A 247 0.14 -3.36 -10.54
C SER A 247 0.04 -2.92 -9.09
N TYR A 248 -1.17 -2.94 -8.50
CA TYR A 248 -1.36 -2.65 -7.08
C TYR A 248 -0.64 -3.68 -6.18
N TYR A 249 -0.84 -4.97 -6.47
CA TYR A 249 -0.23 -6.06 -5.71
C TYR A 249 1.30 -5.97 -5.70
N THR A 250 1.90 -5.81 -6.88
CA THR A 250 3.36 -5.73 -7.03
C THR A 250 3.93 -4.46 -6.38
N TYR A 251 3.21 -3.33 -6.53
CA TYR A 251 3.60 -2.08 -5.89
C TYR A 251 3.64 -2.20 -4.37
N ILE A 252 2.57 -2.68 -3.74
CA ILE A 252 2.51 -2.81 -2.27
C ILE A 252 3.55 -3.80 -1.76
N ARG A 253 3.76 -4.94 -2.43
CA ARG A 253 4.80 -5.90 -2.03
C ARG A 253 6.21 -5.32 -2.12
N SER A 254 6.53 -4.61 -3.20
CA SER A 254 7.85 -3.98 -3.35
C SER A 254 8.05 -2.85 -2.36
N LEU A 255 7.01 -2.08 -2.05
CA LEU A 255 7.03 -1.01 -1.06
C LEU A 255 7.29 -1.57 0.36
N ARG A 256 6.60 -2.63 0.75
CA ARG A 256 6.84 -3.33 2.03
C ARG A 256 8.28 -3.84 2.11
N ALA A 257 8.75 -4.54 1.08
CA ALA A 257 10.12 -5.05 1.04
C ALA A 257 11.17 -3.92 1.11
N HIS A 258 10.86 -2.74 0.54
CA HIS A 258 11.72 -1.56 0.63
C HIS A 258 11.82 -1.05 2.08
N TYR A 259 10.69 -0.92 2.80
CA TYR A 259 10.68 -0.50 4.21
C TYR A 259 11.33 -1.52 5.14
N ASP A 260 11.02 -2.80 4.97
CA ASP A 260 11.60 -3.89 5.78
C ASP A 260 13.13 -3.93 5.68
N ASN A 261 13.68 -3.60 4.50
CA ASN A 261 15.13 -3.52 4.32
C ASN A 261 15.76 -2.26 4.94
N GLN A 262 15.04 -1.16 5.07
CA GLN A 262 15.54 0.06 5.70
C GLN A 262 15.67 -0.08 7.22
N ASP A 263 14.79 -0.85 7.85
CA ASP A 263 14.78 -1.05 9.31
C ASP A 263 15.88 -2.01 9.80
N GLN A 264 16.58 -2.71 8.91
CA GLN A 264 17.70 -3.57 9.26
C GLN A 264 18.98 -2.75 9.47
N PHE A 265 19.27 -2.40 10.74
CA PHE A 265 20.48 -1.73 11.23
C PHE A 265 21.79 -2.21 10.58
N ILE A 266 22.80 -1.33 10.40
CA ILE A 266 24.24 -1.54 10.10
C ILE A 266 24.59 -2.56 8.98
N PHE A 267 23.78 -3.57 8.75
CA PHE A 267 23.87 -4.58 7.69
C PHE A 267 22.68 -4.45 6.72
N ALA A 268 22.22 -3.21 6.49
CA ALA A 268 21.15 -2.94 5.53
C ALA A 268 21.40 -3.75 4.25
N GLY A 269 20.40 -4.54 3.87
CA GLY A 269 20.40 -5.27 2.62
C GLY A 269 20.52 -4.31 1.42
N GLU A 270 20.69 -4.84 0.24
CA GLU A 270 20.66 -4.02 -0.97
C GLU A 270 19.32 -3.28 -1.07
N PRO A 271 19.31 -1.99 -1.48
CA PRO A 271 18.06 -1.23 -1.62
C PRO A 271 17.09 -1.96 -2.57
N VAL A 272 15.88 -2.21 -2.10
CA VAL A 272 14.81 -2.76 -2.92
C VAL A 272 14.19 -1.62 -3.73
N GLN A 273 14.17 -1.78 -5.05
CA GLN A 273 13.49 -0.84 -5.92
C GLN A 273 11.96 -1.03 -5.79
N VAL A 274 11.25 0.05 -5.49
CA VAL A 274 9.78 0.05 -5.49
C VAL A 274 9.29 -0.05 -6.94
N PHE A 275 8.34 -0.94 -7.18
CA PHE A 275 7.72 -1.14 -8.50
C PHE A 275 7.00 0.14 -8.96
N THR A 276 7.01 0.39 -10.24
CA THR A 276 6.21 1.41 -10.92
C THR A 276 5.67 0.88 -12.24
N ASN A 277 4.44 1.21 -12.58
CA ASN A 277 3.87 1.02 -13.91
C ASN A 277 3.66 2.35 -14.65
N ILE A 278 4.33 3.41 -14.20
CA ILE A 278 4.29 4.73 -14.85
C ILE A 278 5.46 4.84 -15.83
N GLU A 279 5.17 4.86 -17.12
CA GLU A 279 6.18 5.09 -18.17
C GLU A 279 6.74 6.51 -18.04
N ASN A 280 8.06 6.67 -18.06
CA ASN A 280 8.81 7.93 -17.90
C ASN A 280 8.59 8.63 -16.55
N GLY A 281 8.03 7.93 -15.55
CA GLY A 281 7.73 8.47 -14.23
C GLY A 281 7.84 7.45 -13.12
N LEU A 282 7.30 7.80 -11.96
CA LEU A 282 7.28 6.95 -10.76
C LEU A 282 5.85 6.87 -10.19
N GLY A 283 5.64 5.95 -9.24
CA GLY A 283 4.36 5.77 -8.57
C GLY A 283 3.56 4.59 -9.13
N VAL A 284 2.25 4.62 -8.99
CA VAL A 284 1.38 3.51 -9.40
C VAL A 284 0.02 4.00 -9.88
N LEU A 285 -0.45 3.41 -10.97
CA LEU A 285 -1.85 3.34 -11.34
C LEU A 285 -2.32 1.90 -11.05
N GLY A 286 -2.99 1.73 -9.92
CA GLY A 286 -3.57 0.46 -9.51
C GLY A 286 -5.08 0.49 -9.56
N SER A 287 -5.71 -0.66 -9.32
CA SER A 287 -7.16 -0.75 -9.25
C SER A 287 -7.61 -1.87 -8.34
N MET A 288 -8.85 -1.78 -7.87
CA MET A 288 -9.44 -2.78 -7.01
C MET A 288 -10.96 -2.79 -7.06
N SER A 289 -11.53 -3.95 -6.72
CA SER A 289 -12.96 -4.13 -6.51
C SER A 289 -13.19 -4.89 -5.21
N VAL A 290 -14.00 -4.34 -4.32
CA VAL A 290 -14.24 -4.90 -2.99
C VAL A 290 -15.58 -5.58 -2.90
N ASP A 291 -15.63 -6.71 -2.21
CA ASP A 291 -16.86 -7.30 -1.67
C ASP A 291 -16.77 -7.35 -0.14
N THR A 292 -17.87 -7.05 0.53
CA THR A 292 -17.93 -6.92 1.97
C THR A 292 -19.03 -7.77 2.57
N MET A 293 -18.78 -8.34 3.75
CA MET A 293 -19.77 -9.09 4.51
C MET A 293 -19.76 -8.65 5.96
N LEU A 294 -20.91 -8.13 6.41
CA LEU A 294 -21.14 -7.85 7.84
C LEU A 294 -21.21 -9.17 8.60
N LEU A 295 -20.45 -9.28 9.68
CA LEU A 295 -20.41 -10.47 10.52
C LEU A 295 -21.40 -10.33 11.69
N GLU A 296 -22.25 -11.32 11.85
CA GLU A 296 -23.08 -11.50 13.05
C GLU A 296 -22.27 -12.38 14.03
N LEU A 297 -21.74 -11.77 15.07
CA LEU A 297 -20.99 -12.48 16.11
C LEU A 297 -21.96 -13.09 17.13
N PRO A 298 -21.97 -14.43 17.35
CA PRO A 298 -22.87 -15.11 18.28
C PRO A 298 -22.58 -14.81 19.75
#